data_67f23970b3562969561dcf0dff35d2e4
#
_entry.id   67f23970b3562969561dcf0dff35d2e4
#
_cell.length_a   1.000
_cell.length_b   1.000
_cell.length_c   1.000
_cell.angle_alpha   90.00
_cell.angle_beta   90.00
_cell.angle_gamma   90.00
#
_symmetry.space_group_name_H-M   'P 1'
#
loop_
_entity.id
_entity.type
_entity.pdbx_description
1 polymer ?
#
loop_
_entity_poly.entity_id
_entity_poly.type
_entity_poly.pdbx_seq_one_letter_code
_entity_poly.pdbx_strand_id
1 'polypeptide(L)'
;MLGRDRLLPVRIAMLIALGIASCASAKAETGAAETADSTAAEALNLESPWLILPTFSSNPKLGTALGAMGGYLLKFDPQSQLSIFGLMGQYTSTDSVIGSAIARTSFGEDHHRLSVLIGYGKVRNDYEDYLGTGMPLKSEDNIRAVLARYLYRAVGDWFVGPQVVVTNYQILGQTSLDEDFLAVLGLTGFESGGVGLVVYRDSRDVQDSPKRGWVLNMNNVAYRQRIAGDDDFDVYRLDYKQFWSHGDGNVFGVRQSNQWTVNAPPSAYAPVLLRGYTMGEYLGQNMSSIEVEERYRIGTRWTTTFFAGAACLYGAQLKCFSSANSYPSIGVGVQYALKPSQGLVANLEYAQGKEGNNAVIFKMGYGW
;
A
#
# COMPACT_ATOMS: atom_id res chain seq x y z
N MET A 1 -34.86 -3.36 24.63
CA MET A 1 -33.89 -4.39 25.06
C MET A 1 -32.69 -4.22 24.15
N LEU A 2 -31.69 -3.51 24.63
CA LEU A 2 -30.53 -3.12 23.84
C LEU A 2 -29.39 -4.11 24.06
N GLY A 3 -28.87 -4.69 22.94
CA GLY A 3 -27.84 -5.67 22.94
C GLY A 3 -26.45 -5.09 23.30
N ARG A 4 -25.83 -5.70 24.27
CA ARG A 4 -24.37 -5.68 24.53
C ARG A 4 -23.75 -6.63 23.52
N ASP A 5 -22.71 -6.20 22.80
CA ASP A 5 -21.59 -7.00 22.33
C ASP A 5 -20.88 -6.38 21.11
N ARG A 6 -20.32 -5.15 21.28
CA ARG A 6 -19.42 -4.57 20.27
C ARG A 6 -18.08 -4.03 20.83
N LEU A 7 -17.58 -4.58 21.94
CA LEU A 7 -16.34 -4.08 22.57
C LEU A 7 -15.17 -5.10 22.59
N LEU A 8 -15.30 -6.27 21.97
CA LEU A 8 -14.24 -7.30 22.01
C LEU A 8 -13.00 -7.02 21.14
N PRO A 9 -13.08 -6.45 19.91
CA PRO A 9 -11.89 -6.34 19.07
C PRO A 9 -10.86 -5.33 19.57
N VAL A 10 -11.31 -4.26 20.26
CA VAL A 10 -10.38 -3.22 20.75
C VAL A 10 -9.52 -3.71 21.93
N ARG A 11 -10.04 -4.62 22.75
CA ARG A 11 -9.29 -5.15 23.90
C ARG A 11 -8.19 -6.14 23.51
N ILE A 12 -8.33 -6.87 22.40
CA ILE A 12 -7.33 -7.82 21.93
C ILE A 12 -6.13 -7.10 21.28
N ALA A 13 -6.38 -6.03 20.53
CA ALA A 13 -5.31 -5.23 19.96
C ALA A 13 -4.45 -4.51 21.02
N MET A 14 -5.08 -4.07 22.12
CA MET A 14 -4.38 -3.42 23.24
C MET A 14 -3.58 -4.41 24.10
N LEU A 15 -4.01 -5.66 24.21
CA LEU A 15 -3.28 -6.72 24.95
C LEU A 15 -2.03 -7.21 24.19
N ILE A 16 -2.03 -7.23 22.86
CA ILE A 16 -0.86 -7.60 22.06
C ILE A 16 0.21 -6.49 22.15
N ALA A 17 -0.20 -5.22 22.15
CA ALA A 17 0.73 -4.10 22.30
C ALA A 17 1.35 -4.04 23.72
N LEU A 18 0.61 -4.41 24.78
CA LEU A 18 1.13 -4.48 26.14
C LEU A 18 2.00 -5.73 26.40
N GLY A 19 1.74 -6.84 25.71
CA GLY A 19 2.52 -8.07 25.86
C GLY A 19 3.97 -7.96 25.36
N ILE A 20 4.23 -7.10 24.38
CA ILE A 20 5.57 -6.84 23.84
C ILE A 20 6.36 -5.88 24.73
N ALA A 21 5.70 -4.98 25.45
CA ALA A 21 6.36 -4.05 26.37
C ALA A 21 6.85 -4.71 27.68
N SER A 22 6.25 -5.85 28.09
CA SER A 22 6.60 -6.51 29.36
C SER A 22 7.83 -7.42 29.29
N CYS A 23 8.34 -7.75 28.09
CA CYS A 23 9.58 -8.52 27.94
C CYS A 23 10.87 -7.68 27.93
N ALA A 24 10.78 -6.35 27.95
CA ALA A 24 11.94 -5.46 27.89
C ALA A 24 12.48 -4.99 29.25
N SER A 25 11.88 -5.40 30.40
CA SER A 25 12.23 -4.87 31.75
C SER A 25 12.94 -5.83 32.67
N ALA A 26 13.49 -6.93 32.18
CA ALA A 26 14.30 -7.81 33.03
C ALA A 26 15.62 -8.11 32.32
N LYS A 27 16.60 -7.20 32.49
CA LYS A 27 18.05 -7.50 32.59
C LYS A 27 18.86 -6.21 32.54
N ALA A 28 19.01 -5.63 33.68
CA ALA A 28 20.16 -4.81 33.98
C ALA A 28 20.94 -5.57 35.07
N GLU A 29 22.07 -6.15 34.68
CA GLU A 29 23.26 -6.49 35.44
C GLU A 29 23.89 -7.81 34.95
N THR A 30 24.73 -7.70 33.94
CA THR A 30 25.97 -8.50 33.82
C THR A 30 26.82 -7.87 32.71
N GLY A 31 28.03 -7.46 33.11
CA GLY A 31 28.82 -6.56 32.29
C GLY A 31 29.62 -7.20 31.17
N ALA A 32 30.02 -6.35 30.25
CA ALA A 32 31.13 -6.39 29.29
C ALA A 32 31.28 -7.58 28.32
N ALA A 33 30.79 -8.79 28.60
CA ALA A 33 30.92 -9.92 27.68
C ALA A 33 29.68 -10.09 26.75
N GLU A 34 28.48 -9.69 27.20
CA GLU A 34 27.25 -9.77 26.41
C GLU A 34 27.16 -8.68 25.33
N THR A 35 27.84 -7.55 25.51
CA THR A 35 27.82 -6.45 24.49
C THR A 35 28.63 -6.80 23.25
N ALA A 36 29.69 -7.61 23.36
CA ALA A 36 30.48 -8.03 22.20
C ALA A 36 29.73 -9.06 21.34
N ASP A 37 28.99 -9.98 21.98
CA ASP A 37 28.23 -11.02 21.25
C ASP A 37 26.94 -10.47 20.63
N SER A 38 26.24 -9.56 21.31
CA SER A 38 25.09 -8.87 20.74
C SER A 38 25.46 -7.95 19.58
N THR A 39 26.61 -7.29 19.65
CA THR A 39 27.12 -6.42 18.57
C THR A 39 27.60 -7.27 17.39
N ALA A 40 28.17 -8.45 17.60
CA ALA A 40 28.54 -9.37 16.53
C ALA A 40 27.32 -10.02 15.87
N ALA A 41 26.30 -10.41 16.63
CA ALA A 41 25.04 -10.92 16.10
C ALA A 41 24.24 -9.83 15.37
N GLU A 42 24.31 -8.60 15.82
CA GLU A 42 23.70 -7.44 15.18
C GLU A 42 24.46 -7.06 13.89
N ALA A 43 25.79 -7.13 13.87
CA ALA A 43 26.61 -6.94 12.68
C ALA A 43 26.39 -8.04 11.64
N LEU A 44 26.24 -9.29 12.07
CA LEU A 44 25.92 -10.42 11.17
C LEU A 44 24.52 -10.28 10.54
N ASN A 45 23.53 -9.73 11.26
CA ASN A 45 22.20 -9.45 10.72
C ASN A 45 22.14 -8.24 9.77
N LEU A 46 23.10 -7.32 9.90
CA LEU A 46 23.23 -6.15 9.00
C LEU A 46 23.86 -6.51 7.64
N GLU A 47 24.61 -7.60 7.57
CA GLU A 47 25.30 -8.03 6.35
C GLU A 47 24.49 -9.02 5.49
N SER A 48 23.46 -9.67 6.03
CA SER A 48 22.64 -10.60 5.26
C SER A 48 21.80 -9.86 4.21
N PRO A 49 21.93 -10.19 2.92
CA PRO A 49 21.06 -9.63 1.86
C PRO A 49 19.64 -10.18 1.90
N TRP A 50 19.41 -11.25 2.66
CA TRP A 50 18.11 -11.90 2.74
C TRP A 50 17.22 -11.27 3.78
N LEU A 51 15.92 -11.22 3.45
CA LEU A 51 14.85 -10.78 4.33
C LEU A 51 13.72 -11.78 4.24
N ILE A 52 13.28 -12.31 5.37
CA ILE A 52 12.12 -13.19 5.48
C ILE A 52 11.25 -12.65 6.60
N LEU A 53 10.00 -12.31 6.28
CA LEU A 53 9.06 -11.71 7.22
C LEU A 53 7.70 -12.40 7.11
N PRO A 54 7.07 -12.79 8.23
CA PRO A 54 5.66 -13.09 8.25
C PRO A 54 4.87 -11.82 7.95
N THR A 55 3.75 -11.96 7.25
CA THR A 55 2.84 -10.86 6.96
C THR A 55 1.48 -11.14 7.58
N PHE A 56 0.87 -10.08 8.10
CA PHE A 56 -0.47 -10.11 8.67
C PHE A 56 -1.23 -8.87 8.22
N SER A 57 -2.46 -9.03 7.78
CA SER A 57 -3.35 -7.90 7.53
C SER A 57 -4.79 -8.30 7.82
N SER A 58 -5.64 -7.31 8.05
CA SER A 58 -7.07 -7.52 8.21
C SER A 58 -7.84 -6.32 7.67
N ASN A 59 -8.88 -6.59 6.94
CA ASN A 59 -9.83 -5.58 6.45
C ASN A 59 -11.21 -6.24 6.24
N PRO A 60 -12.30 -5.47 6.15
CA PRO A 60 -13.66 -6.00 6.02
C PRO A 60 -13.84 -6.91 4.79
N LYS A 61 -13.22 -6.58 3.66
CA LYS A 61 -13.33 -7.30 2.40
C LYS A 61 -12.69 -8.69 2.42
N LEU A 62 -11.46 -8.78 2.93
CA LEU A 62 -10.64 -10.00 2.89
C LEU A 62 -10.65 -10.76 4.21
N GLY A 63 -11.26 -10.19 5.26
CA GLY A 63 -11.11 -10.70 6.61
C GLY A 63 -9.65 -10.63 7.07
N THR A 64 -9.20 -11.65 7.79
CA THR A 64 -7.82 -11.78 8.26
C THR A 64 -6.96 -12.50 7.22
N ALA A 65 -5.83 -11.92 6.86
CA ALA A 65 -4.84 -12.50 5.96
C ALA A 65 -3.55 -12.83 6.72
N LEU A 66 -3.04 -14.02 6.51
CA LEU A 66 -1.74 -14.47 6.97
C LEU A 66 -0.87 -14.85 5.78
N GLY A 67 0.40 -14.53 5.85
CA GLY A 67 1.31 -14.82 4.75
C GLY A 67 2.77 -14.69 5.13
N ALA A 68 3.61 -14.74 4.11
CA ALA A 68 5.03 -14.51 4.23
C ALA A 68 5.55 -13.70 3.05
N MET A 69 6.60 -12.93 3.31
CA MET A 69 7.38 -12.22 2.31
C MET A 69 8.84 -12.64 2.42
N GLY A 70 9.41 -13.06 1.28
CA GLY A 70 10.84 -13.27 1.12
C GLY A 70 11.43 -12.20 0.21
N GLY A 71 12.58 -11.63 0.58
CA GLY A 71 13.25 -10.62 -0.22
C GLY A 71 14.76 -10.82 -0.27
N TYR A 72 15.35 -10.40 -1.38
CA TYR A 72 16.79 -10.29 -1.57
C TYR A 72 17.15 -8.83 -1.87
N LEU A 73 18.07 -8.29 -1.08
CA LEU A 73 18.51 -6.91 -1.14
C LEU A 73 19.87 -6.85 -1.82
N LEU A 74 20.00 -5.98 -2.83
CA LEU A 74 21.23 -5.82 -3.60
C LEU A 74 21.46 -4.34 -3.90
N LYS A 75 22.70 -3.89 -3.75
CA LYS A 75 23.16 -2.59 -4.22
C LYS A 75 24.12 -2.80 -5.38
N PHE A 76 23.73 -2.39 -6.60
CA PHE A 76 24.51 -2.61 -7.80
C PHE A 76 25.80 -1.78 -7.85
N ASP A 77 25.73 -0.57 -7.31
CA ASP A 77 26.86 0.36 -7.18
C ASP A 77 26.64 1.30 -5.96
N PRO A 78 27.68 1.99 -5.47
CA PRO A 78 27.58 2.82 -4.27
C PRO A 78 26.61 3.99 -4.37
N GLN A 79 26.37 4.53 -5.56
CA GLN A 79 25.51 5.69 -5.79
C GLN A 79 24.05 5.30 -6.02
N SER A 80 23.81 4.06 -6.47
CA SER A 80 22.47 3.57 -6.75
C SER A 80 21.66 3.31 -5.46
N GLN A 81 20.35 3.41 -5.58
CA GLN A 81 19.43 3.04 -4.52
C GLN A 81 19.45 1.53 -4.24
N LEU A 82 19.02 1.14 -3.06
CA LEU A 82 18.89 -0.27 -2.70
C LEU A 82 17.87 -0.96 -3.62
N SER A 83 18.31 -2.00 -4.29
CA SER A 83 17.46 -2.85 -5.13
C SER A 83 16.86 -3.97 -4.29
N ILE A 84 15.58 -4.29 -4.56
CA ILE A 84 14.80 -5.30 -3.83
C ILE A 84 14.19 -6.26 -4.84
N PHE A 85 14.41 -7.55 -4.63
CA PHE A 85 13.72 -8.64 -5.32
C PHE A 85 12.91 -9.38 -4.28
N GLY A 86 11.59 -9.45 -4.44
CA GLY A 86 10.71 -9.99 -3.41
C GLY A 86 9.63 -10.90 -3.97
N LEU A 87 9.25 -11.87 -3.14
CA LEU A 87 8.09 -12.73 -3.35
C LEU A 87 7.19 -12.61 -2.11
N MET A 88 5.90 -12.56 -2.31
CA MET A 88 4.90 -12.54 -1.24
C MET A 88 3.78 -13.51 -1.54
N GLY A 89 3.32 -14.22 -0.53
CA GLY A 89 2.13 -15.06 -0.58
C GLY A 89 1.28 -14.86 0.66
N GLN A 90 -0.03 -14.79 0.48
CA GLN A 90 -1.01 -14.63 1.56
C GLN A 90 -2.22 -15.53 1.34
N TYR A 91 -2.76 -16.04 2.44
CA TYR A 91 -4.04 -16.73 2.52
C TYR A 91 -4.96 -16.00 3.50
N THR A 92 -6.23 -15.88 3.17
CA THR A 92 -7.19 -15.10 3.96
C THR A 92 -8.29 -15.96 4.57
N SER A 93 -8.96 -15.45 5.60
CA SER A 93 -10.11 -16.11 6.23
C SER A 93 -11.35 -16.19 5.31
N THR A 94 -11.35 -15.49 4.19
CA THR A 94 -12.36 -15.62 3.12
C THR A 94 -11.97 -16.63 2.05
N ASP A 95 -10.99 -17.52 2.31
CA ASP A 95 -10.44 -18.48 1.36
C ASP A 95 -9.81 -17.84 0.10
N SER A 96 -9.31 -16.61 0.22
CA SER A 96 -8.58 -15.97 -0.86
C SER A 96 -7.10 -16.37 -0.84
N VAL A 97 -6.51 -16.50 -2.04
CA VAL A 97 -5.08 -16.71 -2.24
C VAL A 97 -4.53 -15.55 -3.06
N ILE A 98 -3.52 -14.89 -2.52
CA ILE A 98 -2.87 -13.75 -3.18
C ILE A 98 -1.37 -14.00 -3.22
N GLY A 99 -0.77 -13.87 -4.39
CA GLY A 99 0.67 -13.99 -4.60
C GLY A 99 1.20 -12.83 -5.42
N SER A 100 2.42 -12.40 -5.14
CA SER A 100 3.10 -11.39 -5.94
C SER A 100 4.61 -11.59 -5.98
N ALA A 101 5.21 -11.15 -7.08
CA ALA A 101 6.64 -10.99 -7.24
C ALA A 101 6.95 -9.53 -7.58
N ILE A 102 7.97 -8.98 -6.96
CA ILE A 102 8.42 -7.61 -7.18
C ILE A 102 9.92 -7.58 -7.45
N ALA A 103 10.32 -6.80 -8.43
CA ALA A 103 11.69 -6.36 -8.62
C ALA A 103 11.69 -4.83 -8.70
N ARG A 104 12.43 -4.18 -7.81
CA ARG A 104 12.69 -2.75 -7.83
C ARG A 104 14.21 -2.57 -7.86
N THR A 105 14.75 -2.13 -8.95
CA THR A 105 16.20 -2.03 -9.16
C THR A 105 16.61 -0.61 -9.49
N SER A 106 17.81 -0.24 -9.03
CA SER A 106 18.53 0.97 -9.40
C SER A 106 19.96 0.60 -9.72
N PHE A 107 20.49 1.08 -10.86
CA PHE A 107 21.83 0.77 -11.34
C PHE A 107 22.40 1.89 -12.21
N GLY A 108 23.71 1.80 -12.53
CA GLY A 108 24.41 2.79 -13.33
C GLY A 108 24.44 4.16 -12.64
N GLU A 109 24.92 4.21 -11.39
CA GLU A 109 24.97 5.42 -10.55
C GLU A 109 23.59 6.09 -10.39
N ASP A 110 22.56 5.23 -10.22
CA ASP A 110 21.14 5.61 -10.13
C ASP A 110 20.59 6.35 -11.37
N HIS A 111 21.24 6.17 -12.54
CA HIS A 111 20.69 6.71 -13.79
C HIS A 111 19.54 5.87 -14.33
N HIS A 112 19.48 4.60 -13.97
CA HIS A 112 18.50 3.64 -14.45
C HIS A 112 17.71 3.05 -13.29
N ARG A 113 16.39 3.08 -13.37
CA ARG A 113 15.49 2.43 -12.41
C ARG A 113 14.51 1.54 -13.17
N LEU A 114 14.44 0.27 -12.79
CA LEU A 114 13.48 -0.68 -13.34
C LEU A 114 12.62 -1.20 -12.20
N SER A 115 11.30 -1.19 -12.40
CA SER A 115 10.34 -1.78 -11.47
C SER A 115 9.44 -2.74 -12.23
N VAL A 116 9.31 -3.96 -11.70
CA VAL A 116 8.40 -4.98 -12.21
C VAL A 116 7.58 -5.51 -11.05
N LEU A 117 6.27 -5.59 -11.23
CA LEU A 117 5.33 -6.23 -10.32
C LEU A 117 4.53 -7.26 -11.11
N ILE A 118 4.50 -8.48 -10.60
CA ILE A 118 3.63 -9.55 -11.09
C ILE A 118 2.72 -9.92 -9.94
N GLY A 119 1.42 -9.89 -10.16
CA GLY A 119 0.41 -10.24 -9.17
C GLY A 119 -0.51 -11.33 -9.67
N TYR A 120 -0.89 -12.21 -8.77
CA TYR A 120 -1.92 -13.22 -8.95
C TYR A 120 -2.81 -13.23 -7.71
N GLY A 121 -4.12 -13.28 -7.92
CA GLY A 121 -5.05 -13.37 -6.81
C GLY A 121 -6.35 -14.03 -7.24
N LYS A 122 -6.78 -14.96 -6.41
CA LYS A 122 -8.16 -15.43 -6.35
C LYS A 122 -8.74 -14.89 -5.06
N VAL A 123 -9.52 -13.82 -5.16
CA VAL A 123 -9.95 -13.00 -4.03
C VAL A 123 -11.46 -13.14 -3.89
N ARG A 124 -11.89 -13.73 -2.79
CA ARG A 124 -13.31 -13.77 -2.42
C ARG A 124 -13.62 -12.60 -1.52
N ASN A 125 -14.59 -11.82 -1.95
CA ASN A 125 -14.99 -10.59 -1.29
C ASN A 125 -16.33 -10.75 -0.61
N ASP A 126 -16.45 -10.16 0.56
CA ASP A 126 -17.71 -10.02 1.29
C ASP A 126 -17.87 -8.53 1.64
N TYR A 127 -18.54 -7.79 0.76
CA TYR A 127 -18.80 -6.38 0.96
C TYR A 127 -20.07 -6.19 1.78
N GLU A 128 -20.02 -5.43 2.86
CA GLU A 128 -21.20 -5.05 3.64
C GLU A 128 -22.01 -3.93 2.96
N ASP A 129 -21.31 -3.02 2.27
CA ASP A 129 -21.88 -1.90 1.52
C ASP A 129 -21.13 -1.69 0.21
N TYR A 130 -21.58 -2.35 -0.84
CA TYR A 130 -20.91 -2.26 -2.14
C TYR A 130 -21.22 -0.94 -2.84
N LEU A 131 -20.17 -0.16 -3.15
CA LEU A 131 -20.25 1.14 -3.82
C LEU A 131 -21.10 2.20 -3.08
N GLY A 132 -21.33 2.06 -1.79
CA GLY A 132 -22.20 2.97 -1.04
C GLY A 132 -23.71 2.80 -1.33
N THR A 133 -24.10 1.63 -1.82
CA THR A 133 -25.51 1.32 -2.14
C THR A 133 -26.33 0.87 -0.94
N GLY A 134 -25.68 0.56 0.19
CA GLY A 134 -26.31 -0.05 1.36
C GLY A 134 -26.62 -1.54 1.17
N MET A 135 -26.18 -2.15 0.07
CA MET A 135 -26.43 -3.57 -0.23
C MET A 135 -25.17 -4.42 -0.07
N PRO A 136 -25.24 -5.56 0.61
CA PRO A 136 -24.14 -6.50 0.68
C PRO A 136 -23.94 -7.20 -0.68
N LEU A 137 -22.68 -7.44 -1.04
CA LEU A 137 -22.32 -8.18 -2.25
C LEU A 137 -21.21 -9.18 -1.96
N LYS A 138 -21.37 -10.42 -2.45
CA LYS A 138 -20.31 -11.44 -2.44
C LYS A 138 -19.79 -11.63 -3.86
N SER A 139 -18.49 -11.42 -4.04
CA SER A 139 -17.84 -11.60 -5.34
C SER A 139 -16.56 -12.44 -5.23
N GLU A 140 -16.13 -12.99 -6.34
CA GLU A 140 -14.83 -13.61 -6.52
C GLU A 140 -14.06 -12.85 -7.60
N ASP A 141 -12.96 -12.22 -7.24
CA ASP A 141 -12.11 -11.49 -8.15
C ASP A 141 -10.93 -12.38 -8.55
N ASN A 142 -10.81 -12.71 -9.82
CA ASN A 142 -9.64 -13.39 -10.37
C ASN A 142 -8.72 -12.35 -10.99
N ILE A 143 -7.60 -12.07 -10.31
CA ILE A 143 -6.67 -11.01 -10.69
C ILE A 143 -5.38 -11.62 -11.23
N ARG A 144 -4.97 -11.21 -12.40
CA ARG A 144 -3.61 -11.39 -12.93
C ARG A 144 -3.13 -10.03 -13.40
N ALA A 145 -2.02 -9.57 -12.88
CA ALA A 145 -1.51 -8.26 -13.21
C ALA A 145 0.01 -8.32 -13.45
N VAL A 146 0.44 -7.62 -14.48
CA VAL A 146 1.86 -7.33 -14.73
C VAL A 146 1.98 -5.82 -14.92
N LEU A 147 2.86 -5.22 -14.14
CA LEU A 147 3.29 -3.83 -14.32
C LEU A 147 4.79 -3.83 -14.51
N ALA A 148 5.26 -3.19 -15.57
CA ALA A 148 6.68 -2.93 -15.79
C ALA A 148 6.88 -1.44 -16.03
N ARG A 149 7.89 -0.86 -15.40
CA ARG A 149 8.26 0.56 -15.51
C ARG A 149 9.77 0.68 -15.60
N TYR A 150 10.24 1.41 -16.57
CA TYR A 150 11.64 1.79 -16.70
C TYR A 150 11.75 3.31 -16.65
N LEU A 151 12.69 3.82 -15.86
CA LEU A 151 12.94 5.23 -15.69
C LEU A 151 14.42 5.52 -15.94
N TYR A 152 14.70 6.57 -16.69
CA TYR A 152 16.01 7.12 -16.93
C TYR A 152 16.13 8.50 -16.28
N ARG A 153 17.25 8.76 -15.61
CA ARG A 153 17.57 10.06 -15.01
C ARG A 153 17.89 11.07 -16.10
N ALA A 154 16.98 11.99 -16.37
CA ALA A 154 17.12 12.99 -17.43
C ALA A 154 17.97 14.19 -16.99
N VAL A 155 17.68 14.76 -15.81
CA VAL A 155 18.40 15.90 -15.25
C VAL A 155 18.19 15.98 -13.74
N GLY A 156 19.27 16.15 -12.96
CA GLY A 156 19.20 16.22 -11.50
C GLY A 156 18.46 15.00 -10.91
N ASP A 157 17.40 15.22 -10.18
CA ASP A 157 16.57 14.18 -9.55
C ASP A 157 15.33 13.81 -10.38
N TRP A 158 15.25 14.28 -11.64
CA TRP A 158 14.15 13.98 -12.53
C TRP A 158 14.40 12.75 -13.37
N PHE A 159 13.42 11.86 -13.34
CA PHE A 159 13.39 10.63 -14.11
C PHE A 159 12.20 10.64 -15.05
N VAL A 160 12.39 10.10 -16.24
CA VAL A 160 11.31 9.93 -17.23
C VAL A 160 11.41 8.53 -17.85
N GLY A 161 10.29 7.98 -18.25
CA GLY A 161 10.35 6.71 -18.96
C GLY A 161 8.98 6.06 -19.19
N PRO A 162 8.96 4.94 -19.91
CA PRO A 162 7.76 4.19 -20.23
C PRO A 162 7.28 3.32 -19.08
N GLN A 163 5.99 3.00 -19.13
CA GLN A 163 5.39 1.93 -18.33
C GLN A 163 4.41 1.10 -19.17
N VAL A 164 4.26 -0.15 -18.78
CA VAL A 164 3.30 -1.09 -19.36
C VAL A 164 2.50 -1.70 -18.22
N VAL A 165 1.20 -1.81 -18.39
CA VAL A 165 0.29 -2.47 -17.46
C VAL A 165 -0.56 -3.44 -18.27
N VAL A 166 -0.59 -4.70 -17.82
CA VAL A 166 -1.51 -5.71 -18.36
C VAL A 166 -2.20 -6.34 -17.16
N THR A 167 -3.50 -6.35 -17.17
CA THR A 167 -4.30 -6.96 -16.10
C THR A 167 -5.50 -7.67 -16.69
N ASN A 168 -5.76 -8.84 -16.14
CA ASN A 168 -7.01 -9.54 -16.31
C ASN A 168 -7.72 -9.47 -14.96
N TYR A 169 -8.66 -8.57 -14.82
CA TYR A 169 -9.45 -8.37 -13.63
C TYR A 169 -10.88 -8.81 -13.90
N GLN A 170 -11.25 -9.98 -13.40
CA GLN A 170 -12.60 -10.53 -13.53
C GLN A 170 -13.31 -10.48 -12.18
N ILE A 171 -14.50 -9.94 -12.16
CA ILE A 171 -15.40 -9.94 -11.01
C ILE A 171 -16.53 -10.93 -11.32
N LEU A 172 -16.64 -11.98 -10.50
CA LEU A 172 -17.67 -12.99 -10.58
C LEU A 172 -18.57 -12.90 -9.35
N GLY A 173 -19.87 -12.87 -9.53
CA GLY A 173 -20.82 -13.04 -8.42
C GLY A 173 -20.67 -14.43 -7.80
N GLN A 174 -20.86 -14.55 -6.49
CA GLN A 174 -20.89 -15.86 -5.84
C GLN A 174 -22.26 -16.55 -5.96
N THR A 175 -23.28 -15.77 -6.27
CA THR A 175 -24.63 -16.24 -6.56
C THR A 175 -25.15 -15.63 -7.86
N SER A 176 -26.21 -16.23 -8.45
CA SER A 176 -26.84 -15.65 -9.67
C SER A 176 -27.39 -14.25 -9.44
N LEU A 177 -27.86 -13.92 -8.24
CA LEU A 177 -28.33 -12.58 -7.90
C LEU A 177 -27.16 -11.56 -7.87
N ASP A 178 -25.99 -11.98 -7.34
CA ASP A 178 -24.79 -11.13 -7.35
C ASP A 178 -24.30 -10.90 -8.78
N GLU A 179 -24.34 -11.91 -9.65
CA GLU A 179 -23.96 -11.79 -11.06
C GLU A 179 -24.89 -10.84 -11.82
N ASP A 180 -26.21 -10.97 -11.64
CA ASP A 180 -27.20 -10.07 -12.25
C ASP A 180 -27.01 -8.63 -11.77
N PHE A 181 -26.72 -8.44 -10.48
CA PHE A 181 -26.47 -7.13 -9.90
C PHE A 181 -25.18 -6.48 -10.44
N LEU A 182 -24.10 -7.24 -10.52
CA LEU A 182 -22.84 -6.79 -11.12
C LEU A 182 -23.01 -6.43 -12.61
N ALA A 183 -23.77 -7.23 -13.36
CA ALA A 183 -24.04 -6.99 -14.77
C ALA A 183 -24.85 -5.69 -14.99
N VAL A 184 -25.87 -5.43 -14.16
CA VAL A 184 -26.67 -4.19 -14.23
C VAL A 184 -25.80 -2.95 -13.96
N LEU A 185 -24.80 -3.07 -13.07
CA LEU A 185 -23.88 -1.98 -12.76
C LEU A 185 -22.70 -1.87 -13.75
N GLY A 186 -22.56 -2.80 -14.71
CA GLY A 186 -21.42 -2.84 -15.63
C GLY A 186 -20.11 -3.20 -14.95
N LEU A 187 -20.15 -4.03 -13.91
CA LEU A 187 -19.01 -4.35 -13.03
C LEU A 187 -18.56 -5.81 -13.16
N THR A 188 -18.80 -6.45 -14.29
CA THR A 188 -18.44 -7.86 -14.56
C THR A 188 -16.93 -8.12 -14.70
N GLY A 189 -16.11 -7.09 -14.51
CA GLY A 189 -14.67 -7.15 -14.72
C GLY A 189 -14.29 -6.81 -16.15
N PHE A 190 -12.99 -6.76 -16.42
CA PHE A 190 -12.45 -6.42 -17.73
C PHE A 190 -11.01 -6.90 -17.88
N GLU A 191 -10.61 -7.23 -19.10
CA GLU A 191 -9.21 -7.35 -19.47
C GLU A 191 -8.70 -5.97 -19.93
N SER A 192 -7.50 -5.61 -19.52
CA SER A 192 -6.93 -4.34 -19.92
C SER A 192 -5.43 -4.41 -20.12
N GLY A 193 -4.98 -3.85 -21.25
CA GLY A 193 -3.59 -3.67 -21.56
C GLY A 193 -3.32 -2.23 -21.96
N GLY A 194 -2.31 -1.62 -21.37
CA GLY A 194 -2.00 -0.23 -21.61
C GLY A 194 -0.52 0.10 -21.51
N VAL A 195 -0.16 1.17 -22.20
CA VAL A 195 1.17 1.77 -22.16
C VAL A 195 1.07 3.22 -21.72
N GLY A 196 2.13 3.73 -21.13
CA GLY A 196 2.13 5.11 -20.68
C GLY A 196 3.52 5.65 -20.43
N LEU A 197 3.53 6.91 -20.04
CA LEU A 197 4.74 7.64 -19.65
C LEU A 197 4.69 7.97 -18.18
N VAL A 198 5.88 8.06 -17.60
CA VAL A 198 6.09 8.45 -16.21
C VAL A 198 7.06 9.60 -16.16
N VAL A 199 6.70 10.64 -15.39
CA VAL A 199 7.60 11.69 -14.93
C VAL A 199 7.70 11.55 -13.42
N TYR A 200 8.91 11.34 -12.95
CA TYR A 200 9.18 11.04 -11.54
C TYR A 200 10.31 11.91 -11.02
N ARG A 201 10.14 12.46 -9.84
CA ARG A 201 11.20 13.14 -9.12
C ARG A 201 11.29 12.62 -7.70
N ASP A 202 12.50 12.39 -7.21
CA ASP A 202 12.76 11.86 -5.88
C ASP A 202 13.95 12.57 -5.25
N SER A 203 13.67 13.47 -4.32
CA SER A 203 14.66 14.22 -3.55
C SER A 203 14.71 13.77 -2.09
N ARG A 204 14.15 12.59 -1.78
CA ARG A 204 14.18 12.05 -0.41
C ARG A 204 15.60 11.66 -0.02
N ASP A 205 15.92 11.86 1.25
CA ASP A 205 17.19 11.44 1.85
C ASP A 205 17.34 9.91 1.88
N VAL A 206 16.26 9.17 2.19
CA VAL A 206 16.19 7.71 2.19
C VAL A 206 14.86 7.27 1.57
N GLN A 207 14.91 6.35 0.61
CA GLN A 207 13.72 5.96 -0.15
C GLN A 207 12.69 5.23 0.71
N ASP A 208 13.13 4.30 1.56
CA ASP A 208 12.26 3.40 2.33
C ASP A 208 11.97 3.89 3.76
N SER A 209 12.60 4.97 4.23
CA SER A 209 12.30 5.65 5.49
C SER A 209 12.67 7.13 5.41
N PRO A 210 12.00 7.92 4.57
CA PRO A 210 12.34 9.32 4.35
C PRO A 210 12.10 10.16 5.60
N LYS A 211 13.06 11.04 5.89
CA LYS A 211 12.96 12.05 6.94
C LYS A 211 12.81 13.45 6.36
N ARG A 212 13.34 13.67 5.17
CA ARG A 212 13.32 14.97 4.47
C ARG A 212 13.18 14.76 2.97
N GLY A 213 12.77 15.82 2.29
CA GLY A 213 12.64 15.84 0.84
C GLY A 213 11.23 15.53 0.37
N TRP A 214 11.08 15.35 -0.91
CA TRP A 214 9.78 15.12 -1.52
C TRP A 214 9.90 14.19 -2.73
N VAL A 215 8.78 13.61 -3.10
CA VAL A 215 8.65 12.78 -4.28
C VAL A 215 7.40 13.17 -5.05
N LEU A 216 7.54 13.26 -6.36
CA LEU A 216 6.44 13.45 -7.30
C LEU A 216 6.44 12.29 -8.29
N ASN A 217 5.28 11.69 -8.48
CA ASN A 217 5.04 10.68 -9.49
C ASN A 217 3.84 11.09 -10.34
N MET A 218 4.08 11.53 -11.55
CA MET A 218 3.06 11.80 -12.54
C MET A 218 3.12 10.72 -13.61
N ASN A 219 2.01 10.08 -13.88
CA ASN A 219 1.99 9.06 -14.92
C ASN A 219 0.62 8.95 -15.59
N ASN A 220 0.61 8.39 -16.78
CA ASN A 220 -0.61 7.99 -17.46
C ASN A 220 -0.50 6.55 -17.94
N VAL A 221 -1.64 5.92 -18.15
CA VAL A 221 -1.77 4.65 -18.88
C VAL A 221 -2.87 4.81 -19.91
N ALA A 222 -2.54 4.63 -21.16
CA ALA A 222 -3.46 4.57 -22.28
C ALA A 222 -3.80 3.10 -22.53
N TYR A 223 -4.95 2.66 -22.01
CA TYR A 223 -5.47 1.31 -22.23
C TYR A 223 -6.12 1.22 -23.61
N ARG A 224 -5.82 0.15 -24.36
CA ARG A 224 -6.29 0.00 -25.74
C ARG A 224 -6.62 -1.45 -26.04
N GLN A 225 -7.76 -1.68 -26.72
CA GLN A 225 -8.19 -3.01 -27.16
C GLN A 225 -7.11 -3.74 -27.97
N ARG A 226 -6.41 -3.03 -28.84
CA ARG A 226 -5.31 -3.59 -29.67
C ARG A 226 -4.06 -4.04 -28.90
N ILE A 227 -3.92 -3.68 -27.62
CA ILE A 227 -2.75 -4.10 -26.80
C ILE A 227 -3.07 -5.38 -26.01
N ALA A 228 -4.17 -5.42 -25.35
CA ALA A 228 -4.82 -6.53 -24.67
C ALA A 228 -5.93 -5.92 -23.79
N GLY A 229 -7.13 -5.76 -24.30
CA GLY A 229 -8.16 -5.12 -23.49
C GLY A 229 -9.51 -5.14 -24.17
N ASP A 230 -10.56 -4.96 -23.36
CA ASP A 230 -11.94 -4.91 -23.81
C ASP A 230 -12.32 -3.49 -24.22
N ASP A 231 -11.71 -2.46 -23.60
CA ASP A 231 -12.08 -1.07 -23.78
C ASP A 231 -10.88 -0.14 -24.05
N ASP A 232 -11.15 0.97 -24.73
CA ASP A 232 -10.23 2.08 -24.96
C ASP A 232 -10.51 3.19 -23.94
N PHE A 233 -9.58 3.42 -22.99
CA PHE A 233 -9.69 4.49 -22.00
C PHE A 233 -8.32 4.95 -21.51
N ASP A 234 -8.29 6.10 -20.84
CA ASP A 234 -7.07 6.67 -20.31
C ASP A 234 -7.18 6.88 -18.78
N VAL A 235 -6.08 6.60 -18.07
CA VAL A 235 -5.94 6.86 -16.65
C VAL A 235 -4.75 7.76 -16.42
N TYR A 236 -4.94 8.85 -15.71
CA TYR A 236 -3.90 9.79 -15.29
C TYR A 236 -3.76 9.74 -13.78
N ARG A 237 -2.53 9.72 -13.27
CA ARG A 237 -2.24 9.71 -11.82
C ARG A 237 -1.21 10.76 -11.48
N LEU A 238 -1.42 11.38 -10.32
CA LEU A 238 -0.46 12.25 -9.66
C LEU A 238 -0.37 11.86 -8.19
N ASP A 239 0.82 11.50 -7.75
CA ASP A 239 1.16 11.29 -6.34
C ASP A 239 2.25 12.27 -5.95
N TYR A 240 2.01 13.06 -4.92
CA TYR A 240 2.97 13.96 -4.31
C TYR A 240 3.12 13.62 -2.84
N LYS A 241 4.37 13.57 -2.35
CA LYS A 241 4.69 13.33 -0.94
C LYS A 241 5.79 14.29 -0.52
N GLN A 242 5.64 14.85 0.67
CA GLN A 242 6.61 15.78 1.26
C GLN A 242 6.90 15.37 2.69
N PHE A 243 8.16 15.47 3.12
CA PHE A 243 8.63 15.09 4.44
C PHE A 243 9.46 16.19 5.06
N TRP A 244 9.24 16.46 6.35
CA TRP A 244 9.97 17.43 7.16
C TRP A 244 10.39 16.79 8.48
N SER A 245 11.69 16.80 8.78
CA SER A 245 12.18 16.42 10.10
C SER A 245 12.00 17.57 11.07
N HIS A 246 11.61 17.24 12.30
CA HIS A 246 11.56 18.20 13.40
C HIS A 246 11.91 17.50 14.73
N GLY A 247 12.24 18.31 15.77
CA GLY A 247 12.62 17.78 17.08
C GLY A 247 13.73 16.73 17.00
N ASP A 248 13.71 15.78 17.89
CA ASP A 248 14.73 14.73 18.04
C ASP A 248 14.53 13.52 17.11
N GLY A 249 14.29 13.78 15.84
CA GLY A 249 14.15 12.76 14.80
C GLY A 249 12.71 12.37 14.47
N ASN A 250 11.75 13.22 14.84
CA ASN A 250 10.37 13.13 14.40
C ASN A 250 10.23 13.57 12.94
N VAL A 251 9.18 13.12 12.28
CA VAL A 251 8.95 13.44 10.86
C VAL A 251 7.47 13.72 10.63
N PHE A 252 7.18 14.88 10.12
CA PHE A 252 5.87 15.20 9.57
C PHE A 252 5.86 14.92 8.07
N GLY A 253 4.82 14.24 7.60
CA GLY A 253 4.64 13.91 6.19
C GLY A 253 3.27 14.35 5.68
N VAL A 254 3.24 14.72 4.39
CA VAL A 254 1.99 14.99 3.66
C VAL A 254 2.01 14.20 2.37
N ARG A 255 0.89 13.57 2.04
CA ARG A 255 0.64 12.93 0.76
C ARG A 255 -0.59 13.53 0.11
N GLN A 256 -0.50 13.78 -1.18
CA GLN A 256 -1.63 14.07 -2.06
C GLN A 256 -1.65 13.06 -3.20
N SER A 257 -2.80 12.42 -3.43
CA SER A 257 -3.00 11.50 -4.54
C SER A 257 -4.22 11.90 -5.34
N ASN A 258 -4.08 11.83 -6.66
CA ASN A 258 -5.16 12.13 -7.59
C ASN A 258 -5.17 11.08 -8.70
N GLN A 259 -6.36 10.67 -9.10
CA GLN A 259 -6.56 9.82 -10.27
C GLN A 259 -7.73 10.36 -11.09
N TRP A 260 -7.51 10.48 -12.38
CA TRP A 260 -8.51 10.90 -13.35
C TRP A 260 -8.66 9.81 -14.40
N THR A 261 -9.90 9.54 -14.82
CA THR A 261 -10.20 8.60 -15.89
C THR A 261 -10.96 9.29 -17.02
N VAL A 262 -10.66 8.92 -18.25
CA VAL A 262 -11.31 9.43 -19.45
C VAL A 262 -11.81 8.25 -20.25
N ASN A 263 -13.11 8.23 -20.57
CA ASN A 263 -13.81 7.16 -21.27
C ASN A 263 -13.70 5.77 -20.60
N ALA A 264 -13.46 5.73 -19.29
CA ALA A 264 -13.31 4.48 -18.58
C ALA A 264 -14.66 3.81 -18.30
N PRO A 265 -14.77 2.48 -18.41
CA PRO A 265 -15.92 1.75 -17.90
C PRO A 265 -16.01 1.87 -16.37
N PRO A 266 -17.19 1.68 -15.75
CA PRO A 266 -17.33 1.81 -14.29
C PRO A 266 -16.35 0.95 -13.47
N SER A 267 -16.04 -0.25 -13.93
CA SER A 267 -15.05 -1.15 -13.30
C SER A 267 -13.61 -0.63 -13.32
N ALA A 268 -13.29 0.34 -14.19
CA ALA A 268 -11.98 0.99 -14.28
C ALA A 268 -11.94 2.37 -13.62
N TYR A 269 -13.01 2.79 -12.94
CA TYR A 269 -13.05 4.05 -12.21
C TYR A 269 -12.01 4.11 -11.07
N ALA A 270 -11.72 5.32 -10.63
CA ALA A 270 -10.77 5.57 -9.57
C ALA A 270 -11.31 5.09 -8.22
N PRO A 271 -10.60 4.21 -7.50
CA PRO A 271 -10.97 3.80 -6.16
C PRO A 271 -10.57 4.86 -5.12
N VAL A 272 -11.16 4.81 -3.94
CA VAL A 272 -10.65 5.55 -2.77
C VAL A 272 -9.29 4.99 -2.39
N LEU A 273 -8.23 5.80 -2.53
CA LEU A 273 -6.84 5.47 -2.20
C LEU A 273 -6.46 6.13 -0.87
N LEU A 274 -6.97 5.60 0.24
CA LEU A 274 -6.71 6.09 1.58
C LEU A 274 -6.65 4.92 2.56
N ARG A 275 -5.77 4.98 3.56
CA ARG A 275 -5.69 3.95 4.59
C ARG A 275 -7.04 3.82 5.32
N GLY A 276 -7.46 2.60 5.62
CA GLY A 276 -8.76 2.30 6.26
C GLY A 276 -9.88 1.99 5.27
N TYR A 277 -9.67 2.18 3.97
CA TYR A 277 -10.63 1.79 2.94
C TYR A 277 -10.12 0.63 2.11
N THR A 278 -11.03 -0.25 1.75
CA THR A 278 -10.75 -1.37 0.86
C THR A 278 -10.73 -0.89 -0.59
N MET A 279 -9.69 -1.26 -1.33
CA MET A 279 -9.59 -0.92 -2.73
C MET A 279 -10.72 -1.57 -3.54
N GLY A 280 -11.44 -0.77 -4.33
CA GLY A 280 -12.54 -1.22 -5.19
C GLY A 280 -13.92 -1.20 -4.53
N GLU A 281 -14.04 -0.90 -3.23
CA GLU A 281 -15.33 -0.79 -2.55
C GLU A 281 -16.08 0.48 -2.96
N TYR A 282 -15.37 1.59 -3.08
CA TYR A 282 -15.93 2.87 -3.53
C TYR A 282 -15.19 3.33 -4.79
N LEU A 283 -15.94 3.58 -5.86
CA LEU A 283 -15.42 3.94 -7.17
C LEU A 283 -16.05 5.24 -7.68
N GLY A 284 -15.28 6.07 -8.36
CA GLY A 284 -15.77 7.27 -9.05
C GLY A 284 -14.90 7.58 -10.27
N GLN A 285 -15.43 8.34 -11.23
CA GLN A 285 -14.65 8.72 -12.41
C GLN A 285 -13.29 9.31 -12.03
N ASN A 286 -13.28 10.14 -10.98
CA ASN A 286 -12.06 10.78 -10.50
C ASN A 286 -11.99 10.68 -8.98
N MET A 287 -10.78 10.69 -8.46
CA MET A 287 -10.48 10.67 -7.03
C MET A 287 -9.40 11.69 -6.71
N SER A 288 -9.57 12.39 -5.59
CA SER A 288 -8.52 13.18 -4.96
C SER A 288 -8.46 12.87 -3.47
N SER A 289 -7.27 12.74 -2.94
CA SER A 289 -7.05 12.51 -1.50
C SER A 289 -5.88 13.31 -0.99
N ILE A 290 -5.96 13.66 0.30
CA ILE A 290 -4.87 14.20 1.08
C ILE A 290 -4.75 13.42 2.37
N GLU A 291 -3.53 13.13 2.78
CA GLU A 291 -3.23 12.43 4.04
C GLU A 291 -2.04 13.10 4.70
N VAL A 292 -2.11 13.29 6.00
CA VAL A 292 -1.02 13.80 6.84
C VAL A 292 -0.61 12.74 7.84
N GLU A 293 0.67 12.69 8.16
CA GLU A 293 1.23 11.71 9.09
C GLU A 293 2.28 12.35 9.97
N GLU A 294 2.20 12.10 11.27
CA GLU A 294 3.24 12.39 12.23
C GLU A 294 3.90 11.10 12.67
N ARG A 295 5.23 11.02 12.50
CA ARG A 295 6.08 9.94 12.98
C ARG A 295 6.86 10.43 14.18
N TYR A 296 6.55 9.87 15.34
CA TYR A 296 7.16 10.23 16.60
C TYR A 296 8.12 9.15 17.04
N ARG A 297 9.41 9.50 17.15
CA ARG A 297 10.46 8.59 17.56
C ARG A 297 10.39 8.33 19.07
N ILE A 298 10.21 7.06 19.46
CA ILE A 298 10.13 6.64 20.87
C ILE A 298 11.35 5.87 21.34
N GLY A 299 12.32 5.62 20.44
CA GLY A 299 13.56 4.92 20.78
C GLY A 299 14.52 4.83 19.61
N THR A 300 15.54 4.00 19.73
CA THR A 300 16.56 3.84 18.69
C THR A 300 16.03 3.14 17.45
N ARG A 301 15.10 2.19 17.62
CA ARG A 301 14.51 1.39 16.54
C ARG A 301 13.00 1.55 16.41
N TRP A 302 12.33 2.14 17.39
CA TRP A 302 10.87 2.26 17.44
C TRP A 302 10.41 3.68 17.15
N THR A 303 9.39 3.77 16.31
CA THR A 303 8.68 5.01 15.97
C THR A 303 7.19 4.71 16.02
N THR A 304 6.40 5.58 16.62
CA THR A 304 4.94 5.52 16.52
C THR A 304 4.46 6.48 15.44
N THR A 305 3.34 6.15 14.79
CA THR A 305 2.76 6.96 13.73
C THR A 305 1.31 7.32 14.06
N PHE A 306 0.93 8.54 13.75
CA PHE A 306 -0.45 9.04 13.79
C PHE A 306 -0.75 9.65 12.43
N PHE A 307 -1.87 9.30 11.85
CA PHE A 307 -2.24 9.84 10.55
C PHE A 307 -3.73 10.13 10.46
N ALA A 308 -4.04 11.10 9.61
CA ALA A 308 -5.40 11.45 9.25
C ALA A 308 -5.45 11.87 7.77
N GLY A 309 -6.57 11.62 7.13
CA GLY A 309 -6.74 11.97 5.74
C GLY A 309 -8.18 12.10 5.33
N ALA A 310 -8.37 12.60 4.12
CA ALA A 310 -9.67 12.65 3.48
C ALA A 310 -9.50 12.39 1.98
N ALA A 311 -10.42 11.64 1.42
CA ALA A 311 -10.55 11.46 -0.02
C ALA A 311 -11.93 11.93 -0.49
N CYS A 312 -12.06 12.26 -1.75
CA CYS A 312 -13.35 12.47 -2.40
C CYS A 312 -13.38 11.84 -3.78
N LEU A 313 -14.56 11.32 -4.13
CA LEU A 313 -14.88 10.87 -5.46
C LEU A 313 -15.71 11.93 -6.19
N TYR A 314 -15.43 12.16 -7.47
CA TYR A 314 -16.14 13.15 -8.27
C TYR A 314 -16.17 12.78 -9.76
N GLY A 315 -17.06 13.42 -10.50
CA GLY A 315 -17.25 13.19 -11.93
C GLY A 315 -18.55 13.79 -12.42
N ALA A 316 -19.12 13.25 -13.50
CA ALA A 316 -20.33 13.79 -14.09
C ALA A 316 -21.53 13.84 -13.14
N GLN A 317 -21.67 12.87 -12.25
CA GLN A 317 -22.79 12.75 -11.31
C GLN A 317 -22.39 12.90 -9.85
N LEU A 318 -21.10 12.80 -9.52
CA LEU A 318 -20.58 12.87 -8.16
C LEU A 318 -19.89 14.22 -7.92
N LYS A 319 -20.19 14.85 -6.78
CA LYS A 319 -19.53 16.09 -6.36
C LYS A 319 -18.63 15.83 -5.17
N CYS A 320 -17.37 16.26 -5.27
CA CYS A 320 -16.46 16.32 -4.14
C CYS A 320 -17.08 17.14 -3.00
N PHE A 321 -16.77 16.81 -1.75
CA PHE A 321 -17.28 17.47 -0.55
C PHE A 321 -18.78 17.29 -0.23
N SER A 322 -19.52 16.46 -0.96
CA SER A 322 -20.78 15.96 -0.44
C SER A 322 -20.51 14.89 0.64
N SER A 323 -21.34 14.77 1.64
CA SER A 323 -21.17 13.78 2.72
C SER A 323 -21.10 12.34 2.18
N ALA A 324 -21.87 12.05 1.14
CA ALA A 324 -21.88 10.74 0.48
C ALA A 324 -20.55 10.41 -0.22
N ASN A 325 -19.87 11.42 -0.79
CA ASN A 325 -18.67 11.25 -1.61
C ASN A 325 -17.37 11.68 -0.92
N SER A 326 -17.43 11.94 0.38
CA SER A 326 -16.28 12.26 1.22
C SER A 326 -15.92 11.09 2.12
N TYR A 327 -14.65 10.73 2.14
CA TYR A 327 -14.11 9.55 2.79
C TYR A 327 -13.00 9.97 3.77
N PRO A 328 -13.34 10.29 5.04
CA PRO A 328 -12.34 10.59 6.06
C PRO A 328 -11.66 9.31 6.55
N SER A 329 -10.42 9.43 6.99
CA SER A 329 -9.65 8.35 7.61
C SER A 329 -8.80 8.88 8.75
N ILE A 330 -8.64 8.06 9.78
CA ILE A 330 -7.71 8.30 10.89
C ILE A 330 -7.06 6.98 11.29
N GLY A 331 -5.82 7.04 11.78
CA GLY A 331 -5.18 5.82 12.24
C GLY A 331 -3.92 6.06 13.02
N VAL A 332 -3.40 4.94 13.53
CA VAL A 332 -2.19 4.87 14.34
C VAL A 332 -1.36 3.67 13.91
N GLY A 333 -0.06 3.73 14.16
CA GLY A 333 0.81 2.62 13.85
C GLY A 333 2.10 2.63 14.64
N VAL A 334 2.88 1.57 14.46
CA VAL A 334 4.23 1.44 14.97
C VAL A 334 5.14 1.02 13.84
N GLN A 335 6.35 1.58 13.84
CA GLN A 335 7.42 1.21 12.92
C GLN A 335 8.58 0.63 13.71
N TYR A 336 9.18 -0.41 13.17
CA TYR A 336 10.40 -1.00 13.68
C TYR A 336 11.50 -0.98 12.61
N ALA A 337 12.66 -0.43 12.94
CA ALA A 337 13.81 -0.40 12.05
C ALA A 337 14.45 -1.79 11.96
N LEU A 338 14.19 -2.51 10.86
CA LEU A 338 14.75 -3.84 10.58
C LEU A 338 16.24 -3.75 10.27
N LYS A 339 16.61 -2.85 9.36
CA LYS A 339 17.98 -2.58 8.93
C LYS A 339 18.24 -1.08 8.93
N PRO A 340 18.60 -0.49 10.09
CA PRO A 340 18.76 0.96 10.24
C PRO A 340 19.76 1.58 9.26
N SER A 341 20.86 0.89 8.98
CA SER A 341 21.90 1.35 8.02
C SER A 341 21.41 1.42 6.58
N GLN A 342 20.38 0.67 6.23
CA GLN A 342 19.78 0.62 4.91
C GLN A 342 18.43 1.39 4.85
N GLY A 343 17.97 1.93 5.98
CA GLY A 343 16.69 2.63 6.10
C GLY A 343 15.47 1.72 5.95
N LEU A 344 15.63 0.40 6.12
CA LEU A 344 14.54 -0.55 5.97
C LEU A 344 13.74 -0.67 7.28
N VAL A 345 12.44 -0.45 7.19
CA VAL A 345 11.50 -0.50 8.32
C VAL A 345 10.35 -1.47 8.06
N ALA A 346 9.83 -2.07 9.12
CA ALA A 346 8.53 -2.75 9.11
C ALA A 346 7.51 -1.86 9.82
N ASN A 347 6.30 -1.80 9.28
CA ASN A 347 5.19 -1.00 9.81
C ASN A 347 3.99 -1.90 10.10
N LEU A 348 3.37 -1.68 11.25
CA LEU A 348 2.06 -2.22 11.57
C LEU A 348 1.13 -1.05 11.90
N GLU A 349 0.06 -0.90 11.15
CA GLU A 349 -0.86 0.23 11.24
C GLU A 349 -2.29 -0.26 11.41
N TYR A 350 -3.08 0.51 12.17
CA TYR A 350 -4.54 0.40 12.20
C TYR A 350 -5.15 1.70 11.68
N ALA A 351 -6.07 1.58 10.75
CA ALA A 351 -6.78 2.70 10.15
C ALA A 351 -8.29 2.49 10.24
N GLN A 352 -9.01 3.57 10.47
CA GLN A 352 -10.47 3.63 10.54
C GLN A 352 -10.99 4.62 9.50
N GLY A 353 -11.91 4.16 8.63
CA GLY A 353 -12.70 4.96 7.71
C GLY A 353 -14.14 5.16 8.20
N LYS A 354 -15.01 5.71 7.34
CA LYS A 354 -16.46 5.80 7.59
C LYS A 354 -17.14 4.45 7.39
N GLU A 355 -18.38 4.31 7.88
CA GLU A 355 -19.30 3.19 7.59
C GLU A 355 -18.71 1.80 7.92
N GLY A 356 -17.97 1.69 9.04
CA GLY A 356 -17.39 0.42 9.48
C GLY A 356 -16.08 0.05 8.80
N ASN A 357 -15.63 0.79 7.79
CA ASN A 357 -14.36 0.55 7.14
C ASN A 357 -13.20 0.64 8.13
N ASN A 358 -12.39 -0.38 8.18
CA ASN A 358 -11.18 -0.42 8.98
C ASN A 358 -10.15 -1.38 8.34
N ALA A 359 -8.89 -1.19 8.68
CA ALA A 359 -7.83 -2.09 8.21
C ALA A 359 -6.69 -2.18 9.22
N VAL A 360 -6.15 -3.37 9.36
CA VAL A 360 -4.83 -3.61 9.95
C VAL A 360 -3.87 -3.89 8.81
N ILE A 361 -2.81 -3.12 8.70
CA ILE A 361 -1.94 -3.10 7.54
C ILE A 361 -0.49 -3.35 7.99
N PHE A 362 0.10 -4.41 7.48
CA PHE A 362 1.54 -4.66 7.61
C PHE A 362 2.24 -4.24 6.31
N LYS A 363 3.32 -3.46 6.44
CA LYS A 363 4.11 -3.00 5.30
C LYS A 363 5.60 -3.14 5.58
N MET A 364 6.38 -3.39 4.53
CA MET A 364 7.83 -3.26 4.54
C MET A 364 8.23 -2.01 3.75
N GLY A 365 9.20 -1.26 4.30
CA GLY A 365 9.54 0.05 3.77
C GLY A 365 8.46 1.08 4.07
N TYR A 366 8.70 2.32 3.66
CA TYR A 366 7.74 3.39 3.80
C TYR A 366 6.79 3.40 2.58
N GLY A 367 5.82 2.52 2.62
CA GLY A 367 4.80 2.41 1.58
C GLY A 367 3.58 3.26 1.91
N TRP A 368 3.71 4.57 1.74
CA TRP A 368 2.57 5.46 1.85
C TRP A 368 1.89 5.58 0.50
#